data_8d5a6f6a646d34be0967c76d88a1b74a
#
_entry.id   8d5a6f6a646d34be0967c76d88a1b74a
#
_cell.length_a   1.000
_cell.length_b   1.000
_cell.length_c   1.000
_cell.angle_alpha   90.00
_cell.angle_beta   90.00
_cell.angle_gamma   90.00
#
_symmetry.space_group_name_H-M   'P 1'
#
loop_
_entity.id
_entity.type
_entity.pdbx_description
1 polymer ?
#
loop_
_entity_poly.entity_id
_entity_poly.type
_entity_poly.pdbx_seq_one_letter_code
_entity_poly.pdbx_strand_id
1 'polypeptide(L)'
;MAYGSVKCCLQCATCSLVAGCLCRALKFLSHRDSRVKEEARLWPRGKTLRLEIPGAKGFTVTASHQGFQKLPQDTPGDVTIRFKSPADAFRVFTGQLSVAQAYAQHRFTLRGNMGLAMPFVRCVDIAEGYLFPAFLAKRILKRPARKEVPTALVYLAVLFGGIVPCLPTMSSNSPQSSWPETAPWSTSPTS
;
A
#
# COMPACT_ATOMS: atom_id res chain seq x y z
N MET A 1 -8.91 -19.72 31.53
CA MET A 1 -9.55 -18.96 30.42
C MET A 1 -9.00 -17.53 30.19
N ALA A 2 -8.36 -16.88 31.17
CA ALA A 2 -7.85 -15.49 31.06
C ALA A 2 -6.67 -15.31 30.07
N TYR A 3 -5.77 -16.28 29.95
CA TYR A 3 -4.55 -16.18 29.13
C TYR A 3 -4.83 -16.06 27.62
N GLY A 4 -5.89 -16.71 27.11
CA GLY A 4 -6.29 -16.60 25.70
C GLY A 4 -6.87 -15.23 25.37
N SER A 5 -7.57 -14.59 26.31
CA SER A 5 -8.16 -13.27 26.14
C SER A 5 -7.08 -12.15 26.06
N VAL A 6 -6.04 -12.23 26.90
CA VAL A 6 -4.94 -11.24 26.91
C VAL A 6 -4.12 -11.32 25.61
N LYS A 7 -3.81 -12.53 25.12
CA LYS A 7 -3.12 -12.72 23.84
C LYS A 7 -3.92 -12.14 22.67
N CYS A 8 -5.22 -12.39 22.62
CA CYS A 8 -6.09 -11.87 21.58
C CYS A 8 -6.15 -10.33 21.62
N CYS A 9 -6.27 -9.75 22.81
CA CYS A 9 -6.27 -8.29 22.98
C CYS A 9 -4.95 -7.65 22.51
N LEU A 10 -3.80 -8.24 22.87
CA LEU A 10 -2.49 -7.78 22.45
C LEU A 10 -2.32 -7.89 20.92
N GLN A 11 -2.76 -8.98 20.32
CA GLN A 11 -2.74 -9.15 18.87
C GLN A 11 -3.61 -8.13 18.16
N CYS A 12 -4.83 -7.87 18.63
CA CYS A 12 -5.72 -6.85 18.09
C CYS A 12 -5.13 -5.44 18.19
N ALA A 13 -4.52 -5.11 19.34
CA ALA A 13 -3.86 -3.83 19.54
C ALA A 13 -2.68 -3.66 18.57
N THR A 14 -1.83 -4.68 18.45
CA THR A 14 -0.70 -4.67 17.51
C THR A 14 -1.17 -4.56 16.07
N CYS A 15 -2.18 -5.32 15.66
CA CYS A 15 -2.75 -5.24 14.32
C CYS A 15 -3.30 -3.84 14.02
N SER A 16 -4.00 -3.23 14.96
CA SER A 16 -4.53 -1.86 14.82
C SER A 16 -3.43 -0.82 14.65
N LEU A 17 -2.34 -0.97 15.42
CA LEU A 17 -1.17 -0.09 15.34
C LEU A 17 -0.48 -0.24 13.98
N VAL A 18 -0.19 -1.47 13.55
CA VAL A 18 0.50 -1.72 12.28
C VAL A 18 -0.35 -1.30 11.09
N ALA A 19 -1.66 -1.57 11.10
CA ALA A 19 -2.58 -1.09 10.07
C ALA A 19 -2.60 0.45 9.99
N GLY A 20 -2.56 1.14 11.13
CA GLY A 20 -2.43 2.60 11.19
C GLY A 20 -1.10 3.11 10.63
N CYS A 21 0.01 2.46 10.98
CA CYS A 21 1.33 2.77 10.45
C CYS A 21 1.40 2.54 8.93
N LEU A 22 0.87 1.42 8.45
CA LEU A 22 0.81 1.09 7.03
C LEU A 22 0.01 2.13 6.24
N CYS A 23 -1.16 2.53 6.74
CA CYS A 23 -1.97 3.55 6.10
C CYS A 23 -1.24 4.90 5.98
N ARG A 24 -0.50 5.31 7.02
CA ARG A 24 0.32 6.53 7.00
C ARG A 24 1.50 6.41 6.05
N ALA A 25 2.19 5.25 6.06
CA ALA A 25 3.29 4.98 5.15
C ALA A 25 2.85 5.02 3.69
N LEU A 26 1.73 4.38 3.34
CA LEU A 26 1.16 4.41 1.99
C LEU A 26 0.85 5.84 1.54
N LYS A 27 0.22 6.65 2.42
CA LYS A 27 -0.04 8.06 2.14
C LYS A 27 1.26 8.82 1.88
N PHE A 28 2.28 8.68 2.72
CA PHE A 28 3.56 9.35 2.57
C PHE A 28 4.32 8.91 1.31
N LEU A 29 4.42 7.58 1.08
CA LEU A 29 5.14 7.02 -0.05
C LEU A 29 4.49 7.34 -1.39
N SER A 30 3.16 7.45 -1.45
CA SER A 30 2.46 7.84 -2.68
C SER A 30 2.82 9.26 -3.17
N HIS A 31 3.43 10.09 -2.31
CA HIS A 31 3.96 11.40 -2.70
C HIS A 31 5.46 11.39 -3.00
N ARG A 32 6.21 10.42 -2.49
CA ARG A 32 7.67 10.46 -2.48
C ARG A 32 8.34 9.33 -3.27
N ASP A 33 7.73 8.15 -3.34
CA ASP A 33 8.28 7.00 -4.06
C ASP A 33 7.61 6.89 -5.44
N SER A 34 8.41 6.88 -6.52
CA SER A 34 7.90 6.86 -7.90
C SER A 34 7.08 5.61 -8.19
N ARG A 35 7.47 4.46 -7.66
CA ARG A 35 6.81 3.17 -7.88
C ARG A 35 5.42 3.14 -7.23
N VAL A 36 5.31 3.63 -5.97
CA VAL A 36 4.01 3.72 -5.29
C VAL A 36 3.09 4.70 -6.01
N LYS A 37 3.66 5.78 -6.56
CA LYS A 37 2.94 6.77 -7.34
C LYS A 37 2.41 6.20 -8.65
N GLU A 38 3.20 5.39 -9.33
CA GLU A 38 2.78 4.69 -10.56
C GLU A 38 1.66 3.68 -10.28
N GLU A 39 1.80 2.85 -9.27
CA GLU A 39 0.74 1.90 -8.88
C GLU A 39 -0.54 2.62 -8.42
N ALA A 40 -0.43 3.73 -7.70
CA ALA A 40 -1.57 4.53 -7.32
C ALA A 40 -2.29 5.19 -8.52
N ARG A 41 -1.58 5.50 -9.61
CA ARG A 41 -2.16 6.01 -10.86
C ARG A 41 -2.98 4.95 -11.62
N LEU A 42 -2.61 3.67 -11.47
CA LEU A 42 -3.37 2.56 -12.06
C LEU A 42 -4.70 2.32 -11.34
N TRP A 43 -4.89 2.94 -10.18
CA TRP A 43 -6.11 2.83 -9.41
C TRP A 43 -7.22 3.68 -10.04
N PRO A 44 -8.38 3.09 -10.38
CA PRO A 44 -9.49 3.86 -10.93
C PRO A 44 -10.03 4.88 -9.93
N ARG A 45 -10.35 6.06 -10.43
CA ARG A 45 -10.84 7.16 -9.59
C ARG A 45 -12.11 6.77 -8.84
N GLY A 46 -12.21 7.21 -7.61
CA GLY A 46 -13.39 7.00 -6.76
C GLY A 46 -13.54 5.57 -6.24
N LYS A 47 -12.68 4.64 -6.65
CA LYS A 47 -12.71 3.28 -6.12
C LYS A 47 -12.05 3.22 -4.75
N THR A 48 -12.64 2.42 -3.89
CA THR A 48 -12.25 2.31 -2.48
C THR A 48 -11.78 0.90 -2.15
N LEU A 49 -10.75 0.81 -1.30
CA LEU A 49 -10.31 -0.45 -0.73
C LEU A 49 -10.48 -0.41 0.79
N ARG A 50 -11.09 -1.43 1.32
CA ARG A 50 -11.31 -1.62 2.75
C ARG A 50 -10.52 -2.82 3.26
N LEU A 51 -9.75 -2.60 4.31
CA LEU A 51 -9.07 -3.64 5.07
C LEU A 51 -9.80 -3.88 6.37
N GLU A 52 -10.28 -5.09 6.58
CA GLU A 52 -11.01 -5.52 7.78
C GLU A 52 -10.23 -6.56 8.57
N ILE A 53 -10.15 -6.34 9.88
CA ILE A 53 -9.52 -7.26 10.82
C ILE A 53 -10.50 -7.49 11.97
N PRO A 54 -10.98 -8.72 12.21
CA PRO A 54 -11.90 -9.00 13.32
C PRO A 54 -11.30 -8.54 14.66
N GLY A 55 -12.05 -7.77 15.41
CA GLY A 55 -11.63 -7.28 16.73
C GLY A 55 -10.53 -6.23 16.74
N ALA A 56 -10.04 -5.79 15.57
CA ALA A 56 -9.01 -4.77 15.44
C ALA A 56 -9.44 -3.66 14.47
N LYS A 57 -8.81 -2.48 14.60
CA LYS A 57 -9.08 -1.37 13.68
C LYS A 57 -8.41 -1.61 12.33
N GLY A 58 -9.22 -1.75 11.28
CA GLY A 58 -8.77 -1.70 9.91
C GLY A 58 -8.69 -0.26 9.37
N PHE A 59 -8.68 -0.13 8.05
CA PHE A 59 -8.76 1.18 7.38
C PHE A 59 -9.42 1.07 6.02
N THR A 60 -9.96 2.19 5.55
CA THR A 60 -10.47 2.35 4.18
C THR A 60 -9.64 3.41 3.48
N VAL A 61 -9.23 3.15 2.25
CA VAL A 61 -8.44 4.07 1.43
C VAL A 61 -9.02 4.18 0.02
N THR A 62 -8.83 5.34 -0.57
CA THR A 62 -9.02 5.57 -2.00
C THR A 62 -7.73 6.14 -2.57
N ALA A 63 -7.49 5.92 -3.86
CA ALA A 63 -6.41 6.61 -4.56
C ALA A 63 -6.97 7.80 -5.34
N SER A 64 -6.26 8.91 -5.27
CA SER A 64 -6.50 10.13 -6.04
C SER A 64 -5.23 10.55 -6.76
N HIS A 65 -5.29 11.62 -7.57
CA HIS A 65 -4.09 12.22 -8.17
C HIS A 65 -3.05 12.65 -7.13
N GLN A 66 -3.49 12.89 -5.89
CA GLN A 66 -2.64 13.27 -4.76
C GLN A 66 -2.17 12.04 -3.96
N GLY A 67 -2.28 10.82 -4.51
CA GLY A 67 -1.91 9.59 -3.83
C GLY A 67 -3.03 8.98 -2.98
N PHE A 68 -2.64 8.11 -2.04
CA PHE A 68 -3.60 7.44 -1.16
C PHE A 68 -4.18 8.38 -0.11
N GLN A 69 -5.51 8.36 0.01
CA GLN A 69 -6.26 9.11 1.02
C GLN A 69 -7.03 8.14 1.90
N LYS A 70 -6.95 8.37 3.21
CA LYS A 70 -7.74 7.62 4.19
C LYS A 70 -9.16 8.14 4.22
N LEU A 71 -10.12 7.22 4.17
CA LEU A 71 -11.54 7.48 4.32
C LEU A 71 -12.03 7.03 5.71
N PRO A 72 -13.24 7.47 6.12
CA PRO A 72 -13.92 6.91 7.28
C PRO A 72 -14.02 5.39 7.17
N GLN A 73 -13.88 4.68 8.31
CA GLN A 73 -13.85 3.22 8.31
C GLN A 73 -15.16 2.59 7.86
N ASP A 74 -16.27 3.31 8.00
CA ASP A 74 -17.62 2.85 7.62
C ASP A 74 -17.92 3.02 6.13
N THR A 75 -17.00 3.64 5.37
CA THR A 75 -17.15 3.78 3.92
C THR A 75 -17.16 2.40 3.26
N PRO A 76 -18.17 2.07 2.43
CA PRO A 76 -18.20 0.81 1.71
C PRO A 76 -16.98 0.68 0.79
N GLY A 77 -16.37 -0.51 0.76
CA GLY A 77 -15.23 -0.79 -0.11
C GLY A 77 -15.66 -1.47 -1.40
N ASP A 78 -15.25 -0.94 -2.57
CA ASP A 78 -15.36 -1.67 -3.85
C ASP A 78 -14.54 -2.97 -3.83
N VAL A 79 -13.42 -2.92 -3.12
CA VAL A 79 -12.60 -4.08 -2.80
C VAL A 79 -12.46 -4.19 -1.28
N THR A 80 -12.75 -5.35 -0.75
CA THR A 80 -12.61 -5.62 0.68
C THR A 80 -11.68 -6.79 0.90
N ILE A 81 -10.61 -6.55 1.66
CA ILE A 81 -9.70 -7.57 2.17
C ILE A 81 -10.06 -7.81 3.64
N ARG A 82 -10.55 -8.99 3.95
CA ARG A 82 -10.97 -9.34 5.31
C ARG A 82 -10.18 -10.53 5.82
N PHE A 83 -9.41 -10.34 6.87
CA PHE A 83 -8.72 -11.43 7.59
C PHE A 83 -9.74 -12.32 8.31
N LYS A 84 -9.45 -13.61 8.41
CA LYS A 84 -10.32 -14.56 9.11
C LYS A 84 -10.19 -14.44 10.63
N SER A 85 -8.99 -14.12 11.10
CA SER A 85 -8.73 -13.94 12.52
C SER A 85 -7.68 -12.85 12.79
N PRO A 86 -7.64 -12.29 14.02
CA PRO A 86 -6.56 -11.36 14.40
C PRO A 86 -5.18 -12.01 14.35
N ALA A 87 -5.11 -13.33 14.64
CA ALA A 87 -3.87 -14.08 14.60
C ALA A 87 -3.31 -14.21 13.17
N ASP A 88 -4.19 -14.33 12.16
CA ASP A 88 -3.78 -14.37 10.76
C ASP A 88 -3.25 -13.01 10.29
N ALA A 89 -3.95 -11.93 10.66
CA ALA A 89 -3.49 -10.57 10.40
C ALA A 89 -2.14 -10.30 11.10
N PHE A 90 -2.00 -10.69 12.34
CA PHE A 90 -0.77 -10.55 13.11
C PHE A 90 0.42 -11.24 12.44
N ARG A 91 0.26 -12.47 11.93
CA ARG A 91 1.33 -13.19 11.22
C ARG A 91 1.78 -12.48 9.95
N VAL A 92 0.84 -11.93 9.19
CA VAL A 92 1.16 -11.15 7.98
C VAL A 92 1.86 -9.86 8.38
N PHE A 93 1.31 -9.09 9.29
CA PHE A 93 1.85 -7.78 9.70
C PHE A 93 3.18 -7.85 10.45
N THR A 94 3.50 -8.97 11.06
CA THR A 94 4.83 -9.21 11.68
C THR A 94 5.81 -9.88 10.74
N GLY A 95 5.41 -10.13 9.48
CA GLY A 95 6.26 -10.74 8.48
C GLY A 95 6.58 -12.21 8.70
N GLN A 96 5.80 -12.89 9.51
CA GLN A 96 5.90 -14.35 9.66
C GLN A 96 5.31 -15.10 8.47
N LEU A 97 4.42 -14.44 7.74
CA LEU A 97 3.74 -14.96 6.57
C LEU A 97 3.64 -13.87 5.51
N SER A 98 4.06 -14.14 4.28
CA SER A 98 3.89 -13.18 3.18
C SER A 98 2.43 -13.07 2.76
N VAL A 99 2.05 -11.94 2.15
CA VAL A 99 0.68 -11.71 1.64
C VAL A 99 0.27 -12.81 0.66
N ALA A 100 1.18 -13.22 -0.24
CA ALA A 100 0.92 -14.29 -1.20
C ALA A 100 0.69 -15.66 -0.54
N GLN A 101 1.48 -16.00 0.50
CA GLN A 101 1.28 -17.23 1.26
C GLN A 101 -0.02 -17.19 2.07
N ALA A 102 -0.34 -16.06 2.68
CA ALA A 102 -1.58 -15.87 3.41
C ALA A 102 -2.81 -16.04 2.50
N TYR A 103 -2.72 -15.52 1.26
CA TYR A 103 -3.77 -15.72 0.26
C TYR A 103 -3.89 -17.19 -0.14
N ALA A 104 -2.80 -17.86 -0.47
CA ALA A 104 -2.78 -19.28 -0.84
C ALA A 104 -3.29 -20.19 0.28
N GLN A 105 -3.06 -19.83 1.56
CA GLN A 105 -3.57 -20.53 2.73
C GLN A 105 -4.98 -20.09 3.15
N HIS A 106 -5.64 -19.25 2.35
CA HIS A 106 -6.98 -18.73 2.65
C HIS A 106 -7.10 -18.06 4.04
N ARG A 107 -6.05 -17.34 4.50
CA ARG A 107 -6.04 -16.64 5.79
C ARG A 107 -6.87 -15.34 5.75
N PHE A 108 -7.12 -14.82 4.58
CA PHE A 108 -8.04 -13.72 4.34
C PHE A 108 -8.89 -13.97 3.10
N THR A 109 -10.01 -13.30 3.03
CA THR A 109 -10.90 -13.29 1.87
C THR A 109 -10.78 -11.96 1.16
N LEU A 110 -10.79 -12.01 -0.17
CA LEU A 110 -10.85 -10.83 -1.03
C LEU A 110 -12.22 -10.81 -1.68
N ARG A 111 -12.95 -9.72 -1.52
CA ARG A 111 -14.22 -9.45 -2.19
C ARG A 111 -14.04 -8.27 -3.11
N GLY A 112 -14.64 -8.34 -4.30
CA GLY A 112 -14.51 -7.32 -5.34
C GLY A 112 -13.55 -7.72 -6.45
N ASN A 113 -13.17 -6.76 -7.28
CA ASN A 113 -12.32 -7.00 -8.45
C ASN A 113 -10.85 -7.17 -8.04
N MET A 114 -10.27 -8.35 -8.31
CA MET A 114 -8.86 -8.64 -8.01
C MET A 114 -7.89 -7.71 -8.77
N GLY A 115 -8.27 -7.27 -9.98
CA GLY A 115 -7.46 -6.31 -10.74
C GLY A 115 -7.28 -4.98 -10.03
N LEU A 116 -8.26 -4.57 -9.20
CA LEU A 116 -8.15 -3.38 -8.35
C LEU A 116 -7.31 -3.64 -7.09
N ALA A 117 -7.29 -4.87 -6.59
CA ALA A 117 -6.53 -5.21 -5.40
C ALA A 117 -5.02 -5.27 -5.66
N MET A 118 -4.60 -5.70 -6.85
CA MET A 118 -3.19 -5.96 -7.17
C MET A 118 -2.27 -4.73 -7.07
N PRO A 119 -2.63 -3.54 -7.60
CA PRO A 119 -1.83 -2.33 -7.39
C PRO A 119 -1.67 -1.99 -5.90
N PHE A 120 -2.72 -2.17 -5.10
CA PHE A 120 -2.64 -1.95 -3.66
C PHE A 120 -1.68 -2.92 -2.98
N VAL A 121 -1.75 -4.22 -3.30
CA VAL A 121 -0.85 -5.23 -2.73
C VAL A 121 0.61 -4.90 -3.06
N ARG A 122 0.92 -4.46 -4.28
CA ARG A 122 2.28 -4.01 -4.65
C ARG A 122 2.72 -2.78 -3.86
N CYS A 123 1.82 -1.83 -3.63
CA CYS A 123 2.11 -0.68 -2.76
C CYS A 123 2.38 -1.11 -1.32
N VAL A 124 1.64 -2.10 -0.81
CA VAL A 124 1.86 -2.68 0.52
C VAL A 124 3.22 -3.36 0.60
N ASP A 125 3.59 -4.18 -0.38
CA ASP A 125 4.90 -4.84 -0.43
C ASP A 125 6.06 -3.82 -0.43
N ILE A 126 5.91 -2.71 -1.16
CA ILE A 126 6.89 -1.61 -1.15
C ILE A 126 6.94 -0.95 0.23
N ALA A 127 5.79 -0.63 0.82
CA ALA A 127 5.70 0.01 2.15
C ALA A 127 6.27 -0.88 3.25
N GLU A 128 6.02 -2.20 3.21
CA GLU A 128 6.60 -3.19 4.11
C GLU A 128 8.13 -3.21 4.02
N GLY A 129 8.68 -3.07 2.81
CA GLY A 129 10.13 -2.96 2.60
C GLY A 129 10.77 -1.74 3.30
N TYR A 130 9.99 -0.67 3.51
CA TYR A 130 10.42 0.49 4.29
C TYR A 130 10.18 0.35 5.79
N LEU A 131 9.04 -0.23 6.18
CA LEU A 131 8.63 -0.36 7.58
C LEU A 131 9.41 -1.46 8.31
N PHE A 132 9.81 -2.52 7.61
CA PHE A 132 10.53 -3.62 8.24
C PHE A 132 12.04 -3.43 8.17
N PRO A 133 12.78 -3.79 9.26
CA PRO A 133 14.24 -3.86 9.24
C PRO A 133 14.74 -4.78 8.12
N ALA A 134 15.93 -4.50 7.59
CA ALA A 134 16.47 -5.19 6.41
C ALA A 134 16.56 -6.72 6.57
N PHE A 135 16.77 -7.23 7.80
CA PHE A 135 16.82 -8.69 8.02
C PHE A 135 15.44 -9.34 7.89
N LEU A 136 14.38 -8.65 8.30
CA LEU A 136 13.01 -9.13 8.20
C LEU A 136 12.49 -8.99 6.78
N ALA A 137 12.80 -7.88 6.12
CA ALA A 137 12.47 -7.63 4.73
C ALA A 137 13.06 -8.70 3.79
N LYS A 138 14.30 -9.16 4.02
CA LYS A 138 14.91 -10.27 3.25
C LYS A 138 14.20 -11.61 3.43
N ARG A 139 13.53 -11.83 4.55
CA ARG A 139 12.78 -13.07 4.82
C ARG A 139 11.39 -13.06 4.17
N ILE A 140 10.78 -11.90 4.03
CA ILE A 140 9.41 -11.72 3.54
C ILE A 140 9.39 -11.47 2.04
N LEU A 141 10.27 -10.59 1.57
CA LEU A 141 10.34 -10.15 0.19
C LEU A 141 11.38 -11.00 -0.56
N LYS A 142 10.93 -11.70 -1.60
CA LYS A 142 11.83 -12.47 -2.51
C LYS A 142 12.85 -11.57 -3.22
N ARG A 143 12.54 -10.28 -3.39
CA ARG A 143 13.44 -9.25 -3.96
C ARG A 143 13.27 -7.96 -3.15
N PRO A 144 14.28 -7.53 -2.37
CA PRO A 144 14.25 -6.25 -1.69
C PRO A 144 14.18 -5.13 -2.73
N ALA A 145 13.11 -4.36 -2.70
CA ALA A 145 12.95 -3.22 -3.58
C ALA A 145 14.02 -2.16 -3.27
N ARG A 146 14.60 -1.57 -4.32
CA ARG A 146 15.58 -0.47 -4.18
C ARG A 146 14.88 0.71 -3.50
N LYS A 147 15.38 1.16 -2.37
CA LYS A 147 14.77 2.26 -1.59
C LYS A 147 15.11 3.59 -2.24
N GLU A 148 14.10 4.34 -2.66
CA GLU A 148 14.25 5.69 -3.23
C GLU A 148 14.24 6.77 -2.14
N VAL A 149 13.58 6.47 -1.01
CA VAL A 149 13.42 7.40 0.11
C VAL A 149 14.24 6.91 1.30
N PRO A 150 14.93 7.79 2.05
CA PRO A 150 15.58 7.41 3.30
C PRO A 150 14.59 6.81 4.29
N THR A 151 14.86 5.61 4.79
CA THR A 151 13.98 4.88 5.71
C THR A 151 13.65 5.70 6.97
N ALA A 152 14.59 6.53 7.43
CA ALA A 152 14.40 7.43 8.57
C ALA A 152 13.24 8.42 8.36
N LEU A 153 13.11 8.97 7.14
CA LEU A 153 11.99 9.88 6.81
C LEU A 153 10.64 9.18 6.84
N VAL A 154 10.59 7.91 6.42
CA VAL A 154 9.36 7.11 6.48
C VAL A 154 8.97 6.88 7.94
N TYR A 155 9.92 6.53 8.82
CA TYR A 155 9.65 6.39 10.25
C TYR A 155 9.19 7.69 10.90
N LEU A 156 9.82 8.81 10.57
CA LEU A 156 9.40 10.13 11.06
C LEU A 156 7.97 10.46 10.60
N ALA A 157 7.66 10.23 9.33
CA ALA A 157 6.32 10.46 8.79
C ALA A 157 5.24 9.56 9.44
N VAL A 158 5.59 8.32 9.75
CA VAL A 158 4.70 7.35 10.41
C VAL A 158 4.49 7.71 11.89
N LEU A 159 5.55 8.08 12.60
CA LEU A 159 5.49 8.39 14.04
C LEU A 159 4.85 9.75 14.31
N PHE A 160 5.21 10.79 13.56
CA PHE A 160 4.76 12.17 13.80
C PHE A 160 3.49 12.55 13.01
N GLY A 161 2.89 11.61 12.27
CA GLY A 161 1.50 11.70 11.80
C GLY A 161 1.11 12.92 10.98
N GLY A 162 2.00 13.48 10.16
CA GLY A 162 1.61 14.53 9.22
C GLY A 162 2.16 15.93 9.50
N ILE A 163 3.08 16.11 10.42
CA ILE A 163 3.80 17.38 10.62
C ILE A 163 5.13 17.40 9.81
N VAL A 164 5.22 16.67 8.72
CA VAL A 164 6.34 16.89 7.80
C VAL A 164 5.90 17.94 6.79
N PRO A 165 6.40 19.19 6.87
CA PRO A 165 6.08 20.18 5.86
C PRO A 165 6.54 19.66 4.51
N CYS A 166 5.75 19.91 3.49
CA CYS A 166 6.05 19.65 2.09
C CYS A 166 7.29 20.48 1.71
N LEU A 167 8.48 19.92 1.95
CA LEU A 167 9.71 20.52 1.42
C LEU A 167 9.63 20.43 -0.10
N PRO A 168 9.80 21.53 -0.83
CA PRO A 168 9.73 21.52 -2.28
C PRO A 168 10.82 20.59 -2.81
N THR A 169 10.42 19.62 -3.60
CA THR A 169 11.34 18.83 -4.41
C THR A 169 12.06 19.78 -5.34
N MET A 170 13.39 19.88 -5.21
CA MET A 170 14.22 20.50 -6.23
C MET A 170 13.99 19.70 -7.52
N SER A 171 13.30 20.34 -8.44
CA SER A 171 13.11 19.89 -9.81
C SER A 171 14.50 19.77 -10.46
N SER A 172 14.98 18.57 -10.65
CA SER A 172 16.03 18.32 -11.63
C SER A 172 15.40 18.48 -13.01
N ASN A 173 15.68 19.61 -13.60
CA ASN A 173 15.35 19.98 -14.96
C ASN A 173 16.04 18.97 -15.90
N SER A 174 15.30 18.01 -16.43
CA SER A 174 15.74 17.18 -17.54
C SER A 174 15.31 17.87 -18.83
N PRO A 175 16.21 18.06 -19.81
CA PRO A 175 15.85 18.72 -21.06
C PRO A 175 14.84 17.87 -21.84
N GLN A 176 13.77 18.49 -22.26
CA GLN A 176 12.84 17.93 -23.22
C GLN A 176 13.55 17.65 -24.53
N SER A 177 13.77 16.38 -24.86
CA SER A 177 14.10 15.97 -26.22
C SER A 177 12.84 16.07 -27.06
N SER A 178 12.81 17.10 -27.91
CA SER A 178 11.84 17.29 -28.98
C SER A 178 11.97 16.15 -30.00
N TRP A 179 10.96 15.31 -30.08
CA TRP A 179 10.81 14.37 -31.20
C TRP A 179 10.08 15.07 -32.32
N PRO A 180 10.56 15.02 -33.57
CA PRO A 180 9.84 15.62 -34.71
C PRO A 180 8.63 14.75 -35.05
N GLU A 181 7.52 15.43 -35.13
CA GLU A 181 6.24 14.94 -35.62
C GLU A 181 6.31 14.85 -37.17
N THR A 182 6.59 13.69 -37.72
CA THR A 182 6.34 13.39 -39.13
C THR A 182 5.89 11.95 -39.27
N ALA A 183 4.59 11.73 -39.34
CA ALA A 183 4.02 10.51 -39.88
C ALA A 183 3.16 10.84 -41.10
N PRO A 184 3.54 10.39 -42.32
CA PRO A 184 2.64 10.42 -43.45
C PRO A 184 1.98 9.03 -43.60
N TRP A 185 0.75 8.89 -43.17
CA TRP A 185 -0.13 7.81 -43.56
C TRP A 185 -1.34 8.39 -44.26
N SER A 186 -1.21 8.71 -45.53
CA SER A 186 -2.33 8.91 -46.43
C SER A 186 -2.08 8.11 -47.71
N THR A 187 -2.66 6.92 -47.79
CA THR A 187 -2.94 6.31 -49.09
C THR A 187 -4.33 5.69 -49.00
N SER A 188 -5.29 6.38 -49.59
CA SER A 188 -6.57 5.87 -50.02
C SER A 188 -6.34 4.93 -51.22
N PRO A 189 -7.02 3.80 -51.35
CA PRO A 189 -7.22 3.19 -52.65
C PRO A 189 -8.58 3.60 -53.20
N THR A 190 -8.54 4.28 -54.33
CA THR A 190 -9.62 4.39 -55.30
C THR A 190 -9.59 3.16 -56.23
N SER A 191 -10.78 2.66 -56.50
CA SER A 191 -11.29 1.87 -57.66
C SER A 191 -11.78 0.51 -57.23
#